data_b0d0bb69b111c7d89f30bc5fb942e076
#
_entry.id   b0d0bb69b111c7d89f30bc5fb942e076
#
_cell.length_a   1.000
_cell.length_b   1.000
_cell.length_c   1.000
_cell.angle_alpha   90.00
_cell.angle_beta   90.00
_cell.angle_gamma   90.00
#
_symmetry.space_group_name_H-M   'P 1'
#
loop_
_entity.id
_entity.type
_entity.pdbx_description
1 polymer ?
#
loop_
_entity_poly.entity_id
_entity_poly.type
_entity_poly.pdbx_seq_one_letter_code
_entity_poly.pdbx_strand_id
1 'polypeptide(L)'
;MSELKSIYIIAIVAALTVAPASAQDSLIPKEHFKIERPVKLSADEANEIYDNLIEKMAAGYAQSHNKLAKDYRNWQRENSSPYLSAGHGNRFLNNYSNPKGEGYLKLRRGQKMPVGSILAKDSFTVTEDKEIFPGALFIMEKTAPGINPKTDDWRYVMIMPDGSLLGDSNAAGDEGMQFCHDCHKRAKSRDFLFLIPKVFRTN
;
A
#
# COMPACT_ATOMS: atom_id res chain seq x y z
N MET A 1 68.13 -26.05 40.86
CA MET A 1 66.91 -26.83 40.49
C MET A 1 65.76 -25.84 40.30
N SER A 2 65.53 -25.46 39.10
CA SER A 2 64.49 -24.43 38.72
C SER A 2 63.36 -25.14 37.95
N GLU A 3 62.19 -25.18 38.58
CA GLU A 3 61.00 -25.76 37.90
C GLU A 3 60.39 -24.76 36.95
N LEU A 4 60.31 -25.08 35.64
CA LEU A 4 59.57 -24.37 34.64
C LEU A 4 58.10 -24.79 34.73
N LYS A 5 57.26 -23.85 35.14
CA LYS A 5 55.80 -24.03 35.04
C LYS A 5 55.34 -23.69 33.62
N SER A 6 54.88 -24.69 32.87
CA SER A 6 54.23 -24.53 31.55
C SER A 6 52.82 -23.94 31.72
N ILE A 7 52.57 -22.78 31.13
CA ILE A 7 51.26 -22.14 31.06
C ILE A 7 50.63 -22.57 29.73
N TYR A 8 49.56 -23.36 29.80
CA TYR A 8 48.74 -23.68 28.64
C TYR A 8 47.73 -22.55 28.40
N ILE A 9 47.88 -21.85 27.28
CA ILE A 9 46.90 -20.87 26.81
C ILE A 9 45.82 -21.66 26.01
N ILE A 10 44.63 -21.74 26.60
CA ILE A 10 43.47 -22.29 25.89
C ILE A 10 42.88 -21.18 25.02
N ALA A 11 43.03 -21.28 23.71
CA ALA A 11 42.37 -20.40 22.75
C ALA A 11 40.90 -20.82 22.62
N ILE A 12 40.00 -19.99 23.13
CA ILE A 12 38.55 -20.15 22.89
C ILE A 12 38.24 -19.60 21.50
N VAL A 13 38.00 -20.51 20.56
CA VAL A 13 37.46 -20.16 19.24
C VAL A 13 35.96 -19.96 19.40
N ALA A 14 35.54 -18.72 19.41
CA ALA A 14 34.09 -18.38 19.33
C ALA A 14 33.59 -18.66 17.92
N ALA A 15 32.83 -19.74 17.76
CA ALA A 15 32.10 -20.02 16.52
C ALA A 15 30.96 -19.02 16.37
N LEU A 16 31.11 -18.06 15.48
CA LEU A 16 30.00 -17.21 15.00
C LEU A 16 29.03 -18.06 14.20
N THR A 17 27.93 -18.46 14.81
CA THR A 17 26.82 -19.08 14.09
C THR A 17 26.10 -18.01 13.28
N VAL A 18 26.33 -17.98 11.98
CA VAL A 18 25.53 -17.21 11.03
C VAL A 18 24.14 -17.84 10.99
N ALA A 19 23.13 -17.15 11.53
CA ALA A 19 21.75 -17.61 11.42
C ALA A 19 21.34 -17.63 9.93
N PRO A 20 20.61 -18.69 9.47
CA PRO A 20 20.23 -18.78 8.08
C PRO A 20 19.30 -17.64 7.67
N ALA A 21 19.51 -17.09 6.49
CA ALA A 21 18.76 -15.97 5.89
C ALA A 21 17.24 -16.27 5.68
N SER A 22 16.77 -17.48 5.97
CA SER A 22 15.38 -17.90 5.79
C SER A 22 14.36 -17.27 6.75
N ALA A 23 14.81 -16.65 7.86
CA ALA A 23 13.89 -16.03 8.81
C ALA A 23 13.37 -14.63 8.37
N GLN A 24 14.07 -13.95 7.48
CA GLN A 24 13.69 -12.61 7.02
C GLN A 24 12.61 -12.64 5.91
N ASP A 25 12.57 -13.69 5.12
CA ASP A 25 11.62 -13.83 3.99
C ASP A 25 10.16 -14.01 4.46
N SER A 26 9.94 -14.43 5.71
CA SER A 26 8.60 -14.62 6.29
C SER A 26 7.93 -13.32 6.76
N LEU A 27 8.68 -12.21 6.86
CA LEU A 27 8.16 -10.92 7.34
C LEU A 27 7.69 -10.01 6.19
N ILE A 28 7.98 -10.36 4.93
CA ILE A 28 7.54 -9.61 3.76
C ILE A 28 6.06 -9.92 3.50
N PRO A 29 5.15 -8.93 3.53
CA PRO A 29 3.76 -9.17 3.23
C PRO A 29 3.58 -9.68 1.80
N LYS A 30 2.93 -10.84 1.63
CA LYS A 30 2.60 -11.41 0.31
C LYS A 30 1.23 -10.99 -0.20
N GLU A 31 0.41 -10.45 0.67
CA GLU A 31 -0.93 -9.93 0.38
C GLU A 31 -1.37 -8.90 1.42
N HIS A 32 -2.43 -8.18 1.14
CA HIS A 32 -3.04 -7.29 2.12
C HIS A 32 -3.63 -8.11 3.29
N PHE A 33 -3.42 -7.64 4.53
CA PHE A 33 -4.13 -8.17 5.67
C PHE A 33 -5.64 -8.11 5.42
N LYS A 34 -6.31 -9.27 5.47
CA LYS A 34 -7.71 -9.43 5.10
C LYS A 34 -8.59 -9.41 6.33
N ILE A 35 -9.68 -8.64 6.26
CA ILE A 35 -10.78 -8.72 7.22
C ILE A 35 -11.67 -9.89 6.81
N GLU A 36 -11.80 -10.88 7.66
CA GLU A 36 -12.50 -12.12 7.33
C GLU A 36 -14.01 -11.91 7.17
N ARG A 37 -14.61 -11.12 8.05
CA ARG A 37 -16.05 -10.84 8.09
C ARG A 37 -16.35 -9.35 8.03
N PRO A 38 -16.23 -8.75 6.83
CA PRO A 38 -16.52 -7.33 6.65
C PRO A 38 -18.04 -7.08 6.75
N VAL A 39 -18.43 -6.05 7.47
CA VAL A 39 -19.82 -5.58 7.50
C VAL A 39 -20.21 -5.04 6.12
N LYS A 40 -21.46 -5.25 5.75
CA LYS A 40 -22.05 -4.59 4.57
C LYS A 40 -22.70 -3.29 5.03
N LEU A 41 -22.35 -2.20 4.36
CA LEU A 41 -22.91 -0.88 4.57
C LEU A 41 -23.68 -0.45 3.33
N SER A 42 -24.74 0.33 3.53
CA SER A 42 -25.34 1.13 2.46
C SER A 42 -24.39 2.26 2.04
N ALA A 43 -24.66 2.91 0.93
CA ALA A 43 -23.87 4.05 0.46
C ALA A 43 -23.88 5.22 1.47
N ASP A 44 -25.04 5.47 2.07
CA ASP A 44 -25.23 6.57 3.03
C ASP A 44 -24.47 6.29 4.34
N GLU A 45 -24.58 5.09 4.90
CA GLU A 45 -23.81 4.68 6.07
C GLU A 45 -22.30 4.76 5.84
N ALA A 46 -21.84 4.30 4.66
CA ALA A 46 -20.43 4.35 4.33
C ALA A 46 -19.91 5.79 4.17
N ASN A 47 -20.71 6.69 3.60
CA ASN A 47 -20.39 8.10 3.50
C ASN A 47 -20.36 8.77 4.88
N GLU A 48 -21.36 8.56 5.72
CA GLU A 48 -21.42 9.12 7.08
C GLU A 48 -20.19 8.72 7.91
N ILE A 49 -19.82 7.44 7.88
CA ILE A 49 -18.61 6.95 8.56
C ILE A 49 -17.37 7.62 8.00
N TYR A 50 -17.28 7.70 6.67
CA TYR A 50 -16.11 8.30 6.02
C TYR A 50 -15.96 9.79 6.35
N ASP A 51 -17.04 10.55 6.30
CA ASP A 51 -17.03 12.00 6.58
C ASP A 51 -16.58 12.29 8.03
N ASN A 52 -16.91 11.39 8.97
CA ASN A 52 -16.45 11.50 10.36
C ASN A 52 -14.98 11.08 10.56
N LEU A 53 -14.40 10.29 9.63
CA LEU A 53 -13.04 9.75 9.78
C LEU A 53 -11.99 10.53 9.01
N ILE A 54 -12.36 11.13 7.89
CA ILE A 54 -11.40 11.54 6.85
C ILE A 54 -10.38 12.56 7.34
N GLU A 55 -10.76 13.51 8.16
CA GLU A 55 -9.83 14.51 8.69
C GLU A 55 -8.76 13.87 9.58
N LYS A 56 -9.15 12.94 10.43
CA LYS A 56 -8.22 12.17 11.27
C LYS A 56 -7.30 11.29 10.42
N MET A 57 -7.84 10.62 9.41
CA MET A 57 -7.07 9.77 8.51
C MET A 57 -6.03 10.60 7.74
N ALA A 58 -6.44 11.70 7.14
CA ALA A 58 -5.56 12.59 6.38
C ALA A 58 -4.45 13.18 7.25
N ALA A 59 -4.77 13.60 8.48
CA ALA A 59 -3.78 14.09 9.44
C ALA A 59 -2.75 13.00 9.80
N GLY A 60 -3.20 11.76 9.97
CA GLY A 60 -2.31 10.62 10.23
C GLY A 60 -1.38 10.35 9.06
N TYR A 61 -1.91 10.19 7.85
CA TYR A 61 -1.08 9.96 6.65
C TYR A 61 -0.07 11.09 6.39
N ALA A 62 -0.44 12.34 6.70
CA ALA A 62 0.45 13.50 6.52
C ALA A 62 1.70 13.45 7.41
N GLN A 63 1.68 12.69 8.51
CA GLN A 63 2.85 12.48 9.37
C GLN A 63 3.97 11.69 8.70
N SER A 64 3.67 10.96 7.61
CA SER A 64 4.68 10.27 6.80
C SER A 64 5.69 11.22 6.13
N HIS A 65 5.42 12.54 6.11
CA HIS A 65 6.14 13.55 5.32
C HIS A 65 6.12 13.31 3.80
N ASN A 66 5.42 12.28 3.33
CA ASN A 66 5.24 12.04 1.90
C ASN A 66 4.31 13.11 1.31
N LYS A 67 4.81 13.82 0.28
CA LYS A 67 4.04 14.90 -0.37
C LYS A 67 2.72 14.40 -0.94
N LEU A 68 2.67 13.21 -1.52
CA LEU A 68 1.46 12.64 -2.12
C LEU A 68 0.38 12.37 -1.05
N ALA A 69 0.78 11.98 0.16
CA ALA A 69 -0.13 11.78 1.28
C ALA A 69 -0.74 13.07 1.80
N LYS A 70 -0.06 14.21 1.62
CA LYS A 70 -0.59 15.53 1.97
C LYS A 70 -1.52 16.08 0.89
N ASP A 71 -1.24 15.76 -0.37
CA ASP A 71 -1.90 16.37 -1.52
C ASP A 71 -3.17 15.64 -1.95
N TYR A 72 -3.30 14.32 -1.71
CA TYR A 72 -4.35 13.48 -2.31
C TYR A 72 -5.77 13.97 -2.03
N ARG A 73 -6.01 14.62 -0.92
CA ARG A 73 -7.32 15.18 -0.56
C ARG A 73 -7.77 16.34 -1.47
N ASN A 74 -6.83 16.98 -2.15
CA ASN A 74 -7.10 18.06 -3.10
C ASN A 74 -7.41 17.51 -4.51
N TRP A 75 -7.36 16.20 -4.71
CA TRP A 75 -7.61 15.57 -6.01
C TRP A 75 -9.07 15.19 -6.18
N GLN A 76 -9.44 14.87 -7.41
CA GLN A 76 -10.77 14.41 -7.74
C GLN A 76 -11.07 13.08 -7.05
N ARG A 77 -12.14 13.02 -6.25
CA ARG A 77 -12.71 11.75 -5.77
C ARG A 77 -13.50 11.11 -6.91
N GLU A 78 -13.22 9.87 -7.22
CA GLU A 78 -13.72 9.15 -8.38
C GLU A 78 -14.92 8.23 -8.08
N ASN A 79 -15.28 8.12 -6.82
CA ASN A 79 -16.44 7.34 -6.37
C ASN A 79 -17.38 8.18 -5.52
N SER A 80 -18.69 7.93 -5.70
CA SER A 80 -19.78 8.63 -5.01
C SER A 80 -19.95 8.21 -3.54
N SER A 81 -19.55 6.96 -3.22
CA SER A 81 -19.53 6.43 -1.86
C SER A 81 -18.40 5.42 -1.69
N PRO A 82 -17.86 5.25 -0.47
CA PRO A 82 -16.91 4.19 -0.19
C PRO A 82 -17.49 2.81 -0.58
N TYR A 83 -16.65 1.94 -1.12
CA TYR A 83 -17.07 0.60 -1.51
C TYR A 83 -16.14 -0.47 -0.97
N LEU A 84 -16.70 -1.63 -0.64
CA LEU A 84 -15.96 -2.77 -0.12
C LEU A 84 -15.09 -3.38 -1.22
N SER A 85 -13.79 -3.52 -0.95
CA SER A 85 -12.79 -4.05 -1.88
C SER A 85 -12.12 -5.32 -1.37
N ALA A 86 -12.46 -6.45 -1.96
CA ALA A 86 -11.79 -7.72 -1.64
C ALA A 86 -10.30 -7.69 -1.98
N GLY A 87 -9.89 -7.01 -3.06
CA GLY A 87 -8.50 -6.88 -3.48
C GLY A 87 -7.63 -6.07 -2.52
N HIS A 88 -8.22 -5.29 -1.64
CA HIS A 88 -7.52 -4.50 -0.61
C HIS A 88 -7.89 -4.97 0.80
N GLY A 89 -8.06 -6.29 0.99
CA GLY A 89 -8.26 -6.89 2.29
C GLY A 89 -9.65 -6.67 2.87
N ASN A 90 -10.70 -6.60 2.05
CA ASN A 90 -12.07 -6.36 2.47
C ASN A 90 -12.25 -5.02 3.23
N ARG A 91 -11.59 -3.96 2.78
CA ARG A 91 -11.75 -2.60 3.31
C ARG A 91 -12.67 -1.78 2.44
N PHE A 92 -13.31 -0.78 3.04
CA PHE A 92 -14.00 0.27 2.31
C PHE A 92 -12.97 1.24 1.75
N LEU A 93 -13.10 1.58 0.46
CA LEU A 93 -12.15 2.42 -0.25
C LEU A 93 -12.81 3.66 -0.84
N ASN A 94 -12.09 4.77 -0.82
CA ASN A 94 -12.30 5.88 -1.74
C ASN A 94 -11.09 6.00 -2.68
N ASN A 95 -11.37 6.36 -3.90
CA ASN A 95 -10.35 6.53 -4.93
C ASN A 95 -10.24 8.00 -5.31
N TYR A 96 -9.01 8.46 -5.43
CA TYR A 96 -8.66 9.81 -5.85
C TYR A 96 -7.71 9.75 -7.03
N SER A 97 -7.84 10.71 -7.95
CA SER A 97 -6.90 10.89 -9.05
C SER A 97 -6.43 12.35 -9.12
N ASN A 98 -5.13 12.54 -9.36
CA ASN A 98 -4.62 13.87 -9.66
C ASN A 98 -5.06 14.29 -11.08
N PRO A 99 -4.89 15.56 -11.50
CA PRO A 99 -5.34 16.01 -12.82
C PRO A 99 -4.82 15.19 -14.00
N LYS A 100 -3.60 14.63 -13.91
CA LYS A 100 -3.07 13.74 -14.95
C LYS A 100 -3.71 12.35 -14.93
N GLY A 101 -4.27 11.94 -13.79
CA GLY A 101 -4.91 10.64 -13.57
C GLY A 101 -6.41 10.60 -13.86
N GLU A 102 -7.09 11.74 -14.09
CA GLU A 102 -8.56 11.86 -14.25
C GLU A 102 -9.15 10.91 -15.30
N GLY A 103 -8.39 10.56 -16.33
CA GLY A 103 -8.85 9.68 -17.39
C GLY A 103 -8.94 8.19 -17.03
N TYR A 104 -8.52 7.76 -15.82
CA TYR A 104 -8.32 6.34 -15.56
C TYR A 104 -9.61 5.50 -15.62
N LEU A 105 -10.75 6.04 -15.25
CA LEU A 105 -12.04 5.32 -15.35
C LEU A 105 -12.50 5.07 -16.80
N LYS A 106 -11.98 5.85 -17.76
CA LYS A 106 -12.23 5.74 -19.19
C LYS A 106 -11.14 4.96 -19.92
N LEU A 107 -10.08 4.53 -19.23
CA LEU A 107 -8.94 3.85 -19.82
C LEU A 107 -9.38 2.54 -20.50
N ARG A 108 -9.08 2.40 -21.77
CA ARG A 108 -9.39 1.20 -22.57
C ARG A 108 -8.22 0.21 -22.52
N ARG A 109 -8.49 -1.05 -22.88
CA ARG A 109 -7.43 -2.03 -23.04
C ARG A 109 -6.41 -1.57 -24.08
N GLY A 110 -5.12 -1.77 -23.80
CA GLY A 110 -4.01 -1.32 -24.64
C GLY A 110 -3.58 0.12 -24.45
N GLN A 111 -4.37 0.94 -23.77
CA GLN A 111 -3.98 2.32 -23.43
C GLN A 111 -3.16 2.35 -22.15
N LYS A 112 -2.31 3.37 -22.03
CA LYS A 112 -1.49 3.66 -20.85
C LYS A 112 -1.84 5.02 -20.27
N MET A 113 -1.67 5.16 -18.96
CA MET A 113 -1.79 6.44 -18.28
C MET A 113 -0.61 7.36 -18.61
N PRO A 114 -0.82 8.66 -18.67
CA PRO A 114 0.27 9.63 -18.81
C PRO A 114 1.26 9.54 -17.65
N VAL A 115 2.54 9.82 -17.92
CA VAL A 115 3.56 9.96 -16.88
C VAL A 115 3.16 11.07 -15.91
N GLY A 116 3.28 10.80 -14.63
CA GLY A 116 2.84 11.67 -13.54
C GLY A 116 1.36 11.54 -13.19
N SER A 117 0.63 10.55 -13.77
CA SER A 117 -0.68 10.14 -13.25
C SER A 117 -0.50 9.54 -11.87
N ILE A 118 -1.28 10.01 -10.90
CA ILE A 118 -1.27 9.51 -9.53
C ILE A 118 -2.69 9.12 -9.14
N LEU A 119 -2.83 7.91 -8.63
CA LEU A 119 -4.07 7.37 -8.09
C LEU A 119 -3.82 7.04 -6.62
N ALA A 120 -4.69 7.52 -5.74
CA ALA A 120 -4.66 7.21 -4.33
C ALA A 120 -5.95 6.53 -3.89
N LYS A 121 -5.84 5.66 -2.89
CA LYS A 121 -6.98 5.03 -2.23
C LYS A 121 -6.77 5.10 -0.74
N ASP A 122 -7.61 5.85 -0.05
CA ASP A 122 -7.71 5.73 1.39
C ASP A 122 -8.69 4.62 1.77
N SER A 123 -8.59 4.15 2.98
CA SER A 123 -9.36 2.99 3.41
C SER A 123 -9.76 3.02 4.87
N PHE A 124 -10.88 2.36 5.18
CA PHE A 124 -11.30 2.08 6.54
C PHE A 124 -11.97 0.70 6.63
N THR A 125 -12.12 0.21 7.84
CA THR A 125 -12.77 -1.07 8.14
C THR A 125 -13.85 -0.85 9.17
N VAL A 126 -14.95 -1.59 9.02
CA VAL A 126 -15.99 -1.70 10.05
C VAL A 126 -16.13 -3.18 10.41
N THR A 127 -15.99 -3.50 11.70
CA THR A 127 -16.14 -4.86 12.21
C THR A 127 -17.62 -5.21 12.46
N GLU A 128 -17.91 -6.48 12.72
CA GLU A 128 -19.25 -6.94 13.11
C GLU A 128 -19.75 -6.24 14.39
N ASP A 129 -18.85 -5.90 15.32
CA ASP A 129 -19.13 -5.16 16.55
C ASP A 129 -19.27 -3.65 16.31
N LYS A 130 -19.32 -3.23 15.04
CA LYS A 130 -19.41 -1.83 14.61
C LYS A 130 -18.23 -0.94 15.02
N GLU A 131 -17.10 -1.53 15.37
CA GLU A 131 -15.87 -0.78 15.56
C GLU A 131 -15.30 -0.33 14.20
N ILE A 132 -14.81 0.91 14.17
CA ILE A 132 -14.34 1.57 12.96
C ILE A 132 -12.84 1.84 13.10
N PHE A 133 -12.07 1.35 12.12
CA PHE A 133 -10.62 1.49 12.10
C PHE A 133 -10.16 2.16 10.81
N PRO A 134 -9.37 3.24 10.87
CA PRO A 134 -8.63 3.75 9.72
C PRO A 134 -7.76 2.64 9.12
N GLY A 135 -7.71 2.56 7.80
CA GLY A 135 -6.83 1.65 7.07
C GLY A 135 -5.66 2.41 6.43
N ALA A 136 -4.89 1.71 5.60
CA ALA A 136 -3.77 2.32 4.90
C ALA A 136 -4.22 3.22 3.74
N LEU A 137 -3.36 4.18 3.39
CA LEU A 137 -3.40 4.93 2.13
C LEU A 137 -2.51 4.19 1.12
N PHE A 138 -3.10 3.80 -0.01
CA PHE A 138 -2.43 3.15 -1.13
C PHE A 138 -2.25 4.16 -2.25
N ILE A 139 -1.04 4.30 -2.77
CA ILE A 139 -0.74 5.24 -3.85
C ILE A 139 -0.08 4.48 -5.00
N MET A 140 -0.52 4.77 -6.23
CA MET A 140 0.12 4.36 -7.48
C MET A 140 0.50 5.61 -8.25
N GLU A 141 1.78 5.73 -8.63
CA GLU A 141 2.30 6.82 -9.45
C GLU A 141 2.92 6.28 -10.73
N LYS A 142 2.49 6.79 -11.88
CA LYS A 142 3.10 6.47 -13.18
C LYS A 142 4.37 7.28 -13.35
N THR A 143 5.52 6.63 -13.20
CA THR A 143 6.83 7.25 -13.34
C THR A 143 7.28 7.35 -14.80
N ALA A 144 8.41 8.02 -15.06
CA ALA A 144 8.99 8.05 -16.39
C ALA A 144 9.42 6.64 -16.85
N PRO A 145 9.41 6.38 -18.17
CA PRO A 145 9.82 5.08 -18.70
C PRO A 145 11.21 4.68 -18.23
N GLY A 146 11.34 3.44 -17.77
CA GLY A 146 12.61 2.85 -17.31
C GLY A 146 12.96 3.12 -15.85
N ILE A 147 12.17 3.92 -15.11
CA ILE A 147 12.39 4.14 -13.66
C ILE A 147 12.01 2.90 -12.85
N ASN A 148 10.88 2.27 -13.19
CA ASN A 148 10.39 1.05 -12.54
C ASN A 148 10.05 -0.05 -13.56
N PRO A 149 11.02 -0.56 -14.31
CA PRO A 149 10.74 -1.49 -15.41
C PRO A 149 10.09 -2.81 -14.94
N LYS A 150 10.36 -3.23 -13.70
CA LYS A 150 9.76 -4.44 -13.11
C LYS A 150 8.25 -4.30 -12.91
N THR A 151 7.75 -3.08 -12.76
CA THR A 151 6.34 -2.75 -12.45
C THR A 151 5.66 -2.00 -13.58
N ASP A 152 6.24 -2.02 -14.80
CA ASP A 152 5.76 -1.25 -15.96
C ASP A 152 5.67 0.26 -15.66
N ASP A 153 6.68 0.75 -14.96
CA ASP A 153 6.86 2.13 -14.51
C ASP A 153 5.77 2.64 -13.54
N TRP A 154 5.09 1.73 -12.85
CA TRP A 154 4.25 2.07 -11.71
C TRP A 154 5.04 1.99 -10.39
N ARG A 155 5.09 3.10 -9.66
CA ARG A 155 5.53 3.15 -8.26
C ARG A 155 4.35 2.87 -7.35
N TYR A 156 4.54 2.00 -6.37
CA TYR A 156 3.56 1.69 -5.33
C TYR A 156 4.05 2.20 -3.99
N VAL A 157 3.19 2.91 -3.27
CA VAL A 157 3.47 3.41 -1.91
C VAL A 157 2.32 3.02 -1.00
N MET A 158 2.63 2.58 0.22
CA MET A 158 1.63 2.26 1.23
C MET A 158 1.99 2.94 2.55
N ILE A 159 1.08 3.79 3.03
CA ILE A 159 1.24 4.58 4.26
C ILE A 159 0.17 4.14 5.25
N MET A 160 0.60 3.84 6.48
CA MET A 160 -0.28 3.42 7.55
C MET A 160 -1.02 4.60 8.19
N PRO A 161 -2.10 4.37 8.96
CA PRO A 161 -2.90 5.43 9.57
C PRO A 161 -2.15 6.33 10.56
N ASP A 162 -1.04 5.85 11.10
CA ASP A 162 -0.14 6.59 12.00
C ASP A 162 0.96 7.37 11.25
N GLY A 163 0.94 7.34 9.92
CA GLY A 163 1.93 7.98 9.06
C GLY A 163 3.18 7.14 8.83
N SER A 164 3.31 5.95 9.41
CA SER A 164 4.43 5.07 9.11
C SER A 164 4.38 4.59 7.66
N LEU A 165 5.55 4.55 7.00
CA LEU A 165 5.68 4.03 5.64
C LEU A 165 5.83 2.51 5.71
N LEU A 166 4.83 1.76 5.24
CA LEU A 166 4.96 0.31 5.11
C LEU A 166 5.92 -0.05 3.97
N GLY A 167 5.87 0.68 2.87
CA GLY A 167 6.78 0.48 1.76
C GLY A 167 6.59 1.47 0.62
N ASP A 168 7.64 1.55 -0.22
CA ASP A 168 7.73 2.35 -1.43
C ASP A 168 8.57 1.58 -2.45
N SER A 169 7.98 1.21 -3.56
CA SER A 169 8.66 0.37 -4.58
C SER A 169 9.83 1.05 -5.28
N ASN A 170 10.07 2.35 -5.03
CA ASN A 170 11.26 3.08 -5.51
C ASN A 170 12.37 3.17 -4.45
N ALA A 171 12.12 2.72 -3.23
CA ALA A 171 13.11 2.74 -2.16
C ALA A 171 13.96 1.46 -2.14
N ALA A 172 15.12 1.53 -1.52
CA ALA A 172 15.88 0.32 -1.20
C ALA A 172 15.06 -0.56 -0.24
N GLY A 173 14.93 -1.86 -0.54
CA GLY A 173 14.08 -2.77 0.23
C GLY A 173 12.63 -2.83 -0.27
N ASP A 174 12.43 -2.63 -1.58
CA ASP A 174 11.13 -2.60 -2.26
C ASP A 174 10.39 -3.95 -2.30
N GLU A 175 11.02 -5.04 -1.88
CA GLU A 175 10.41 -6.39 -1.84
C GLU A 175 9.10 -6.41 -1.06
N GLY A 176 8.97 -5.55 -0.06
CA GLY A 176 7.75 -5.39 0.73
C GLY A 176 6.54 -4.90 -0.08
N MET A 177 6.74 -4.35 -1.29
CA MET A 177 5.68 -3.84 -2.17
C MET A 177 5.38 -4.76 -3.37
N GLN A 178 6.10 -5.86 -3.53
CA GLN A 178 5.95 -6.78 -4.66
C GLN A 178 4.52 -7.32 -4.77
N PHE A 179 3.84 -7.59 -3.66
CA PHE A 179 2.47 -8.09 -3.65
C PHE A 179 1.45 -7.14 -4.32
N CYS A 180 1.70 -5.81 -4.27
CA CYS A 180 0.88 -4.83 -4.96
C CYS A 180 0.97 -5.04 -6.47
N HIS A 181 2.21 -5.13 -7.00
CA HIS A 181 2.44 -5.36 -8.41
C HIS A 181 1.88 -6.70 -8.88
N ASP A 182 2.11 -7.79 -8.13
CA ASP A 182 1.65 -9.14 -8.50
C ASP A 182 0.13 -9.22 -8.62
N CYS A 183 -0.60 -8.52 -7.74
CA CYS A 183 -2.04 -8.38 -7.86
C CYS A 183 -2.43 -7.54 -9.07
N HIS A 184 -1.84 -6.35 -9.23
CA HIS A 184 -2.14 -5.40 -10.30
C HIS A 184 -1.74 -5.90 -11.68
N LYS A 185 -0.76 -6.80 -11.80
CA LYS A 185 -0.36 -7.47 -13.04
C LYS A 185 -1.52 -8.18 -13.76
N ARG A 186 -2.55 -8.62 -13.03
CA ARG A 186 -3.76 -9.21 -13.62
C ARG A 186 -4.55 -8.19 -14.48
N ALA A 187 -4.36 -6.90 -14.25
CA ALA A 187 -4.96 -5.81 -15.01
C ALA A 187 -3.99 -5.20 -16.05
N LYS A 188 -2.89 -5.91 -16.43
CA LYS A 188 -1.87 -5.44 -17.38
C LYS A 188 -2.44 -4.88 -18.68
N SER A 189 -3.51 -5.49 -19.21
CA SER A 189 -4.15 -5.02 -20.44
C SER A 189 -4.77 -3.61 -20.34
N ARG A 190 -4.88 -3.06 -19.13
CA ARG A 190 -5.38 -1.72 -18.85
C ARG A 190 -4.39 -1.00 -17.93
N ASP A 191 -3.13 -1.01 -18.32
CA ASP A 191 -2.01 -0.37 -17.62
C ASP A 191 -2.00 -0.67 -16.11
N PHE A 192 -2.24 -1.94 -15.73
CA PHE A 192 -2.23 -2.43 -14.33
C PHE A 192 -3.33 -1.83 -13.44
N LEU A 193 -4.37 -1.20 -14.03
CA LEU A 193 -5.43 -0.53 -13.28
C LEU A 193 -6.72 -1.33 -13.23
N PHE A 194 -7.17 -1.61 -12.02
CA PHE A 194 -8.54 -2.06 -11.76
C PHE A 194 -9.45 -0.85 -11.65
N LEU A 195 -10.56 -0.87 -12.38
CA LEU A 195 -11.56 0.20 -12.34
C LEU A 195 -12.51 0.02 -11.16
N ILE A 196 -12.97 1.12 -10.61
CA ILE A 196 -14.04 1.15 -9.62
C ILE A 196 -15.28 0.43 -10.20
N PRO A 197 -16.02 -0.36 -9.41
CA PRO A 197 -17.30 -0.91 -9.88
C PRO A 197 -18.26 0.19 -10.35
N LYS A 198 -18.95 -0.03 -11.47
CA LYS A 198 -19.72 1.04 -12.13
C LYS A 198 -20.72 1.76 -11.22
N VAL A 199 -21.36 1.02 -10.31
CA VAL A 199 -22.37 1.56 -9.38
C VAL A 199 -21.84 2.58 -8.38
N PHE A 200 -20.52 2.63 -8.20
CA PHE A 200 -19.86 3.56 -7.27
C PHE A 200 -19.12 4.71 -7.96
N ARG A 201 -19.09 4.77 -9.30
CA ARG A 201 -18.36 5.83 -10.00
C ARG A 201 -19.10 7.14 -9.92
N THR A 202 -18.35 8.23 -9.77
CA THR A 202 -18.84 9.57 -10.12
C THR A 202 -19.03 9.63 -11.65
N ASN A 203 -20.14 10.19 -12.12
CA ASN A 203 -20.44 10.31 -13.56
C ASN A 203 -19.55 11.37 -14.23
#